data_cbb628205009cd27f2643e83a456d920
#
_entry.id   cbb628205009cd27f2643e83a456d920
#
_cell.length_a   1.000
_cell.length_b   1.000
_cell.length_c   1.000
_cell.angle_alpha   90.00
_cell.angle_beta   90.00
_cell.angle_gamma   90.00
#
_symmetry.space_group_name_H-M   'P 1'
#
loop_
_entity.id
_entity.type
_entity.pdbx_description
1 polymer ?
#
loop_
_entity_poly.entity_id
_entity_poly.type
_entity_poly.pdbx_seq_one_letter_code
_entity_poly.pdbx_strand_id
1 'polypeptide(L)'
;MIIEIYSLTRSIPNFYRANICDSIYTHFTREEDIDMNSGKLDEELQRINNIVNNITNNSLLLLNEPFATTTEREGSRIAMDIIAALFEHNVKILFVTHLFELANFIYKQNLRMAIFLSAERNQNGSRSFCIKVGEPLETSFGEDLFYSIIGELHK
;
A
#
# COMPACT_ATOMS: atom_id res chain seq x y z
N MET A 1 1.36 -10.46 -6.44
CA MET A 1 0.94 -9.27 -5.69
C MET A 1 2.00 -8.97 -4.64
N ILE A 2 2.50 -7.76 -4.59
CA ILE A 2 3.44 -7.31 -3.54
C ILE A 2 2.65 -6.32 -2.71
N ILE A 3 2.49 -6.59 -1.41
CA ILE A 3 1.86 -5.66 -0.49
C ILE A 3 2.98 -5.12 0.40
N GLU A 4 3.29 -3.85 0.26
CA GLU A 4 4.25 -3.16 1.12
C GLU A 4 3.47 -2.33 2.14
N ILE A 5 3.71 -2.63 3.42
CA ILE A 5 3.21 -1.83 4.53
C ILE A 5 4.37 -1.02 5.09
N TYR A 6 4.41 0.24 4.74
CA TYR A 6 5.27 1.30 5.25
C TYR A 6 6.78 1.13 5.28
N SER A 7 7.45 1.88 4.43
CA SER A 7 8.49 2.84 4.82
C SER A 7 8.81 3.77 3.66
N LEU A 8 8.72 5.06 3.86
CA LEU A 8 9.36 6.10 3.03
C LEU A 8 10.90 5.97 3.16
N THR A 9 11.45 4.90 2.65
CA THR A 9 12.89 4.74 2.56
C THR A 9 13.32 5.08 1.15
N ARG A 10 14.19 6.08 1.03
CA ARG A 10 14.99 6.30 -0.17
C ARG A 10 16.03 5.18 -0.28
N SER A 11 15.58 3.93 -0.48
CA SER A 11 16.49 2.83 -0.77
C SER A 11 16.77 2.83 -2.27
N ILE A 12 18.00 3.08 -2.66
CA ILE A 12 18.46 2.85 -4.03
C ILE A 12 18.78 1.36 -4.11
N PRO A 13 18.06 0.57 -4.92
CA PRO A 13 18.34 -0.86 -5.04
C PRO A 13 19.68 -1.06 -5.75
N ASN A 14 20.52 -1.94 -5.21
CA ASN A 14 21.76 -2.35 -5.86
C ASN A 14 21.52 -3.19 -7.12
N PHE A 15 20.31 -3.72 -7.26
CA PHE A 15 19.92 -4.58 -8.36
C PHE A 15 18.42 -4.48 -8.59
N TYR A 16 18.01 -4.38 -9.85
CA TYR A 16 16.62 -4.36 -10.28
C TYR A 16 16.36 -5.42 -11.36
N ARG A 17 15.33 -6.23 -11.16
CA ARG A 17 14.83 -7.17 -12.15
C ARG A 17 13.31 -7.09 -12.21
N ALA A 18 12.75 -6.90 -13.37
CA ALA A 18 11.32 -6.91 -13.60
C ALA A 18 10.97 -7.68 -14.86
N ASN A 19 9.75 -8.20 -14.92
CA ASN A 19 9.18 -8.72 -16.16
C ASN A 19 8.69 -7.54 -17.01
N ILE A 20 8.73 -7.71 -18.32
CA ILE A 20 8.08 -6.78 -19.25
C ILE A 20 6.57 -6.90 -19.04
N CYS A 21 5.92 -5.75 -18.89
CA CYS A 21 4.47 -5.62 -18.80
C CYS A 21 3.95 -4.89 -20.04
N ASP A 22 2.69 -5.16 -20.40
CA ASP A 22 2.05 -4.52 -21.56
C ASP A 22 1.74 -3.06 -21.24
N SER A 23 1.39 -2.77 -19.99
CA SER A 23 1.09 -1.43 -19.51
C SER A 23 1.41 -1.28 -18.03
N ILE A 24 1.68 -0.05 -17.61
CA ILE A 24 1.87 0.32 -16.21
C ILE A 24 0.84 1.39 -15.87
N TYR A 25 0.03 1.11 -14.85
CA TYR A 25 -0.93 2.03 -14.29
C TYR A 25 -0.48 2.45 -12.90
N THR A 26 -0.72 3.70 -12.56
CA THR A 26 -0.37 4.25 -11.24
C THR A 26 -1.56 4.94 -10.61
N HIS A 27 -1.75 4.72 -9.32
CA HIS A 27 -2.69 5.45 -8.51
C HIS A 27 -2.01 5.86 -7.22
N PHE A 28 -1.60 7.12 -7.15
CA PHE A 28 -0.96 7.74 -5.99
C PHE A 28 -1.88 8.81 -5.42
N THR A 29 -1.83 8.97 -4.12
CA THR A 29 -2.51 10.07 -3.44
C THR A 29 -2.02 11.39 -4.04
N ARG A 30 -2.93 12.27 -4.43
CA ARG A 30 -2.62 13.62 -4.94
C ARG A 30 -2.79 14.65 -3.83
N GLU A 31 -2.01 15.73 -3.94
CA GLU A 31 -2.30 16.96 -3.21
C GLU A 31 -3.65 17.52 -3.67
N GLU A 32 -4.32 18.28 -2.80
CA GLU A 32 -5.66 18.80 -3.03
C GLU A 32 -5.71 19.66 -4.30
N ASP A 33 -6.56 19.30 -5.25
CA ASP A 33 -6.96 20.20 -6.32
C ASP A 33 -7.95 21.23 -5.75
N ILE A 34 -7.69 22.51 -6.02
CA ILE A 34 -8.46 23.65 -5.49
C ILE A 34 -9.91 23.66 -6.02
N ASP A 35 -10.18 22.96 -7.13
CA ASP A 35 -11.47 22.92 -7.84
C ASP A 35 -12.30 21.66 -7.56
N MET A 36 -12.20 21.07 -6.37
CA MET A 36 -12.93 19.84 -6.04
C MET A 36 -14.45 20.06 -6.03
N ASN A 37 -15.13 19.50 -7.03
CA ASN A 37 -16.59 19.46 -7.13
C ASN A 37 -17.23 18.21 -6.50
N SER A 38 -16.42 17.23 -6.10
CA SER A 38 -16.85 15.96 -5.48
C SER A 38 -16.00 15.64 -4.26
N GLY A 39 -16.42 14.67 -3.45
CA GLY A 39 -15.64 14.21 -2.30
C GLY A 39 -14.38 13.46 -2.74
N LYS A 40 -13.32 13.52 -1.93
CA LYS A 40 -12.02 12.87 -2.21
C LYS A 40 -12.15 11.39 -2.55
N LEU A 41 -12.98 10.66 -1.83
CA LEU A 41 -13.23 9.24 -2.09
C LEU A 41 -13.90 9.01 -3.44
N ASP A 42 -14.87 9.86 -3.82
CA ASP A 42 -15.56 9.74 -5.10
C ASP A 42 -14.59 9.94 -6.27
N GLU A 43 -13.74 10.95 -6.23
CA GLU A 43 -12.71 11.17 -7.25
C GLU A 43 -11.71 10.02 -7.32
N GLU A 44 -11.33 9.49 -6.17
CA GLU A 44 -10.44 8.35 -6.07
C GLU A 44 -11.05 7.11 -6.72
N LEU A 45 -12.31 6.81 -6.42
CA LEU A 45 -13.06 5.70 -7.01
C LEU A 45 -13.25 5.87 -8.52
N GLN A 46 -13.51 7.07 -9.02
CA GLN A 46 -13.60 7.34 -10.46
C GLN A 46 -12.27 7.07 -11.17
N ARG A 47 -11.14 7.48 -10.58
CA ARG A 47 -9.80 7.18 -11.13
C ARG A 47 -9.52 5.68 -11.15
N ILE A 48 -9.80 4.98 -10.07
CA ILE A 48 -9.66 3.52 -10.01
C ILE A 48 -10.56 2.84 -11.03
N ASN A 49 -11.82 3.27 -11.16
CA ASN A 49 -12.74 2.75 -12.17
C ASN A 49 -12.20 2.92 -13.60
N ASN A 50 -11.62 4.08 -13.90
CA ASN A 50 -10.99 4.30 -15.20
C ASN A 50 -9.80 3.35 -15.44
N ILE A 51 -8.99 3.08 -14.41
CA ILE A 51 -7.89 2.10 -14.50
C ILE A 51 -8.47 0.70 -14.74
N VAL A 52 -9.42 0.26 -13.93
CA VAL A 52 -10.01 -1.09 -14.03
C VAL A 52 -10.65 -1.33 -15.40
N ASN A 53 -11.30 -0.32 -15.99
CA ASN A 53 -11.92 -0.44 -17.31
C ASN A 53 -10.91 -0.50 -18.48
N ASN A 54 -9.67 -0.07 -18.28
CA ASN A 54 -8.65 -0.01 -19.33
C ASN A 54 -7.48 -0.98 -19.12
N ILE A 55 -7.37 -1.57 -17.93
CA ILE A 55 -6.27 -2.46 -17.60
C ILE A 55 -6.41 -3.79 -18.33
N THR A 56 -5.31 -4.27 -18.88
CA THR A 56 -5.26 -5.55 -19.60
C THR A 56 -4.46 -6.57 -18.81
N ASN A 57 -4.60 -7.85 -19.19
CA ASN A 57 -3.77 -8.92 -18.65
C ASN A 57 -2.28 -8.57 -18.82
N ASN A 58 -1.44 -9.07 -17.93
CA ASN A 58 -0.01 -8.79 -17.90
C ASN A 58 0.36 -7.30 -17.68
N SER A 59 -0.56 -6.49 -17.17
CA SER A 59 -0.26 -5.13 -16.72
C SER A 59 0.33 -5.11 -15.31
N LEU A 60 0.97 -4.00 -14.96
CA LEU A 60 1.42 -3.68 -13.60
C LEU A 60 0.62 -2.48 -13.07
N LEU A 61 -0.01 -2.66 -11.92
CA LEU A 61 -0.71 -1.60 -11.19
C LEU A 61 0.08 -1.24 -9.93
N LEU A 62 0.41 0.04 -9.80
CA LEU A 62 1.10 0.61 -8.63
C LEU A 62 0.08 1.44 -7.84
N LEU A 63 -0.24 1.01 -6.62
CA LEU A 63 -1.14 1.69 -5.71
C LEU A 63 -0.36 2.19 -4.49
N ASN A 64 -0.51 3.47 -4.17
CA ASN A 64 0.12 4.05 -2.98
C ASN A 64 -0.94 4.74 -2.13
N GLU A 65 -1.20 4.17 -0.94
CA GLU A 65 -2.16 4.64 0.05
C GLU A 65 -3.58 4.88 -0.51
N PRO A 66 -4.12 3.96 -1.34
CA PRO A 66 -5.48 4.14 -1.83
C PRO A 66 -6.47 4.02 -0.66
N PHE A 67 -7.58 4.78 -0.78
CA PHE A 67 -8.69 4.79 0.19
C PHE A 67 -8.32 5.30 1.59
N ALA A 68 -7.22 6.06 1.72
CA ALA A 68 -6.83 6.70 2.98
C ALA A 68 -7.84 7.77 3.47
N THR A 69 -8.77 8.19 2.62
CA THR A 69 -9.78 9.20 2.91
C THR A 69 -11.06 8.66 3.55
N THR A 70 -11.17 7.33 3.70
CA THR A 70 -12.29 6.69 4.40
C THR A 70 -11.83 5.93 5.65
N THR A 71 -12.74 5.24 6.32
CA THR A 71 -12.39 4.41 7.47
C THR A 71 -11.57 3.19 7.04
N GLU A 72 -10.67 2.71 7.90
CA GLU A 72 -9.84 1.54 7.60
C GLU A 72 -10.68 0.34 7.16
N ARG A 73 -11.81 0.10 7.82
CA ARG A 73 -12.72 -0.99 7.51
C ARG A 73 -13.33 -0.88 6.11
N GLU A 74 -13.81 0.31 5.73
CA GLU A 74 -14.39 0.54 4.41
C GLU A 74 -13.32 0.51 3.32
N GLY A 75 -12.18 1.18 3.54
CA GLY A 75 -11.04 1.17 2.62
C GLY A 75 -10.51 -0.23 2.37
N SER A 76 -10.37 -1.03 3.42
CA SER A 76 -9.95 -2.44 3.31
C SER A 76 -10.94 -3.27 2.48
N ARG A 77 -12.25 -3.07 2.67
CA ARG A 77 -13.28 -3.81 1.95
C ARG A 77 -13.30 -3.45 0.46
N ILE A 78 -13.27 -2.16 0.13
CA ILE A 78 -13.19 -1.67 -1.24
C ILE A 78 -11.93 -2.21 -1.93
N ALA A 79 -10.78 -2.12 -1.25
CA ALA A 79 -9.52 -2.62 -1.78
C ALA A 79 -9.54 -4.14 -2.04
N MET A 80 -10.14 -4.93 -1.14
CA MET A 80 -10.29 -6.38 -1.35
C MET A 80 -11.06 -6.73 -2.62
N ASP A 81 -12.21 -6.06 -2.85
CA ASP A 81 -13.03 -6.31 -4.02
C ASP A 81 -12.29 -5.96 -5.33
N ILE A 82 -11.56 -4.84 -5.34
CA ILE A 82 -10.75 -4.42 -6.48
C ILE A 82 -9.59 -5.38 -6.73
N ILE A 83 -8.85 -5.76 -5.68
CA ILE A 83 -7.73 -6.71 -5.78
C ILE A 83 -8.22 -8.06 -6.30
N ALA A 84 -9.34 -8.58 -5.80
CA ALA A 84 -9.91 -9.84 -6.24
C ALA A 84 -10.24 -9.82 -7.74
N ALA A 85 -10.91 -8.77 -8.21
CA ALA A 85 -11.25 -8.61 -9.62
C ALA A 85 -10.00 -8.53 -10.52
N LEU A 86 -8.99 -7.75 -10.12
CA LEU A 86 -7.75 -7.61 -10.88
C LEU A 86 -6.90 -8.90 -10.88
N PHE A 87 -6.96 -9.65 -9.80
CA PHE A 87 -6.27 -10.92 -9.67
C PHE A 87 -6.80 -11.98 -10.67
N GLU A 88 -8.09 -12.04 -10.88
CA GLU A 88 -8.70 -12.90 -11.88
C GLU A 88 -8.23 -12.59 -13.32
N HIS A 89 -7.81 -11.34 -13.56
CA HIS A 89 -7.27 -10.86 -14.84
C HIS A 89 -5.74 -10.95 -14.95
N ASN A 90 -5.05 -11.64 -14.05
CA ASN A 90 -3.59 -11.78 -14.02
C ASN A 90 -2.83 -10.45 -14.00
N VAL A 91 -3.39 -9.41 -13.41
CA VAL A 91 -2.72 -8.12 -13.20
C VAL A 91 -1.74 -8.24 -12.04
N LYS A 92 -0.52 -7.74 -12.23
CA LYS A 92 0.47 -7.61 -11.15
C LYS A 92 0.18 -6.35 -10.37
N ILE A 93 0.11 -6.45 -9.04
CA ILE A 93 -0.20 -5.32 -8.18
C ILE A 93 0.93 -5.11 -7.19
N LEU A 94 1.46 -3.89 -7.13
CA LEU A 94 2.27 -3.39 -6.02
C LEU A 94 1.39 -2.44 -5.21
N PHE A 95 1.11 -2.81 -3.98
CA PHE A 95 0.17 -2.11 -3.10
C PHE A 95 0.89 -1.62 -1.85
N VAL A 96 1.04 -0.32 -1.71
CA VAL A 96 1.56 0.33 -0.50
C VAL A 96 0.37 0.82 0.31
N THR A 97 0.26 0.42 1.57
CA THR A 97 -0.89 0.78 2.41
C THR A 97 -0.61 0.65 3.89
N HIS A 98 -1.35 1.39 4.69
CA HIS A 98 -1.45 1.24 6.13
C HIS A 98 -2.70 0.46 6.58
N LEU A 99 -3.53 -0.02 5.64
CA LEU A 99 -4.74 -0.80 5.92
C LEU A 99 -4.35 -2.19 6.45
N PHE A 100 -4.16 -2.30 7.76
CA PHE A 100 -3.75 -3.55 8.40
C PHE A 100 -4.78 -4.67 8.22
N GLU A 101 -6.08 -4.37 8.32
CA GLU A 101 -7.15 -5.36 8.12
C GLU A 101 -7.05 -6.02 6.74
N LEU A 102 -6.82 -5.22 5.68
CA LEU A 102 -6.61 -5.71 4.32
C LEU A 102 -5.41 -6.65 4.23
N ALA A 103 -4.26 -6.16 4.69
CA ALA A 103 -3.01 -6.91 4.58
C ALA A 103 -3.06 -8.23 5.37
N ASN A 104 -3.58 -8.20 6.59
CA ASN A 104 -3.73 -9.35 7.46
C ASN A 104 -4.74 -10.37 6.89
N PHE A 105 -5.85 -9.89 6.31
CA PHE A 105 -6.81 -10.76 5.66
C PHE A 105 -6.17 -11.53 4.50
N ILE A 106 -5.48 -10.83 3.59
CA ILE A 106 -4.83 -11.46 2.43
C ILE A 106 -3.67 -12.37 2.87
N TYR A 107 -2.92 -11.97 3.89
CA TYR A 107 -1.83 -12.78 4.46
C TYR A 107 -2.36 -14.13 4.97
N LYS A 108 -3.48 -14.13 5.69
CA LYS A 108 -4.13 -15.35 6.21
C LYS A 108 -4.65 -16.28 5.12
N GLN A 109 -4.90 -15.78 3.90
CA GLN A 109 -5.26 -16.64 2.77
C GLN A 109 -4.06 -17.48 2.26
N ASN A 110 -2.86 -17.20 2.73
CA ASN A 110 -1.63 -17.92 2.38
C ASN A 110 -1.44 -18.09 0.86
N LEU A 111 -1.69 -17.04 0.11
CA LEU A 111 -1.58 -17.05 -1.35
C LEU A 111 -0.11 -17.11 -1.76
N ARG A 112 0.29 -18.17 -2.48
CA ARG A 112 1.67 -18.34 -2.98
C ARG A 112 2.17 -17.20 -3.88
N MET A 113 1.25 -16.40 -4.42
CA MET A 113 1.54 -15.29 -5.34
C MET A 113 1.55 -13.94 -4.65
N ALA A 114 1.36 -13.88 -3.32
CA ALA A 114 1.43 -12.68 -2.53
C ALA A 114 2.75 -12.64 -1.73
N ILE A 115 3.42 -11.51 -1.77
CA ILE A 115 4.61 -11.23 -0.97
C ILE A 115 4.29 -10.01 -0.10
N PHE A 116 4.57 -10.12 1.18
CA PHE A 116 4.40 -9.04 2.14
C PHE A 116 5.76 -8.48 2.51
N LEU A 117 5.87 -7.17 2.45
CA LEU A 117 7.10 -6.45 2.76
C LEU A 117 6.82 -5.50 3.92
N SER A 118 7.76 -5.39 4.81
CA SER A 118 7.71 -4.45 5.93
C SER A 118 9.05 -3.76 6.15
N ALA A 119 9.01 -2.58 6.76
CA ALA A 119 10.22 -1.89 7.17
C ALA A 119 10.93 -2.67 8.27
N GLU A 120 12.23 -2.88 8.07
CA GLU A 120 13.06 -3.54 9.06
C GLU A 120 13.46 -2.57 10.17
N ARG A 121 13.54 -3.08 11.41
CA ARG A 121 14.13 -2.38 12.55
C ARG A 121 15.33 -3.12 13.07
N ASN A 122 16.32 -2.36 13.53
CA ASN A 122 17.46 -2.89 14.24
C ASN A 122 17.04 -3.39 15.63
N GLN A 123 17.85 -4.22 16.26
CA GLN A 123 17.59 -4.74 17.60
C GLN A 123 17.43 -3.66 18.68
N ASN A 124 18.04 -2.50 18.48
CA ASN A 124 17.92 -1.33 19.37
C ASN A 124 16.69 -0.44 19.07
N GLY A 125 15.77 -0.89 18.21
CA GLY A 125 14.58 -0.15 17.83
C GLY A 125 14.77 0.96 16.77
N SER A 126 16.02 1.25 16.35
CA SER A 126 16.28 2.24 15.31
C SER A 126 15.84 1.74 13.93
N ARG A 127 15.57 2.67 13.01
CA ARG A 127 15.22 2.36 11.62
C ARG A 127 16.47 1.88 10.86
N SER A 128 16.40 0.71 10.23
CA SER A 128 17.47 0.22 9.36
C SER A 128 17.42 0.84 7.95
N PHE A 129 16.29 1.44 7.57
CA PHE A 129 15.98 1.88 6.22
C PHE A 129 16.02 0.76 5.17
N CYS A 130 15.87 -0.47 5.60
CA CYS A 130 15.74 -1.65 4.74
C CYS A 130 14.32 -2.18 4.77
N ILE A 131 13.94 -2.84 3.69
CA ILE A 131 12.68 -3.55 3.54
C ILE A 131 12.97 -5.05 3.62
N LYS A 132 12.14 -5.78 4.34
CA LYS A 132 12.24 -7.24 4.46
C LYS A 132 10.92 -7.92 4.16
N VAL A 133 10.99 -9.15 3.69
CA VAL A 133 9.82 -10.03 3.60
C VAL A 133 9.41 -10.41 5.03
N GLY A 134 8.11 -10.27 5.32
CA GLY A 134 7.57 -10.58 6.65
C GLY A 134 6.04 -10.52 6.65
N GLU A 135 5.46 -10.80 7.80
CA GLU A 135 4.02 -10.66 8.01
C GLU A 135 3.61 -9.19 8.17
N PRO A 136 2.34 -8.86 7.89
CA PRO A 136 1.80 -7.54 8.18
C PRO A 136 1.92 -7.19 9.66
N LEU A 137 2.31 -5.95 9.95
CA LEU A 137 2.41 -5.45 11.32
C LEU A 137 1.25 -4.50 11.60
N GLU A 138 0.66 -4.61 12.78
CA GLU A 138 -0.43 -3.72 13.23
C GLU A 138 0.05 -2.30 13.54
N THR A 139 1.33 -2.09 13.60
CA THR A 139 1.94 -0.80 13.96
C THR A 139 2.82 -0.24 12.87
N SER A 140 2.75 1.08 12.68
CA SER A 140 3.67 1.88 11.89
C SER A 140 4.79 2.51 12.72
N PHE A 141 4.84 2.18 14.03
CA PHE A 141 5.81 2.74 14.99
C PHE A 141 5.74 4.26 15.15
N GLY A 142 4.56 4.84 14.93
CA GLY A 142 4.33 6.27 15.13
C GLY A 142 4.49 6.70 16.58
N GLU A 143 4.12 5.85 17.53
CA GLU A 143 4.28 6.09 18.96
C GLU A 143 5.74 6.26 19.36
N ASP A 144 6.65 5.45 18.82
CA ASP A 144 8.08 5.59 19.10
C ASP A 144 8.62 6.96 18.66
N LEU A 145 8.14 7.43 17.50
CA LEU A 145 8.51 8.76 17.01
C LEU A 145 7.91 9.87 17.89
N PHE A 146 6.66 9.70 18.29
CA PHE A 146 6.00 10.62 19.22
C PHE A 146 6.79 10.76 20.52
N TYR A 147 7.12 9.65 21.19
CA TYR A 147 7.89 9.70 22.43
C TYR A 147 9.32 10.22 22.24
N SER A 148 9.92 9.99 21.09
CA SER A 148 11.26 10.52 20.81
C SER A 148 11.29 12.03 20.61
N ILE A 149 10.20 12.64 20.12
CA ILE A 149 10.11 14.06 19.81
C ILE A 149 9.49 14.86 20.97
N ILE A 150 8.40 14.36 21.50
CA ILE A 150 7.60 15.05 22.52
C ILE A 150 8.07 14.70 23.93
N GLY A 151 8.68 13.53 24.12
CA GLY A 151 9.02 12.98 25.43
C GLY A 151 7.81 12.37 26.14
N GLU A 152 8.06 11.84 27.35
CA GLU A 152 6.97 11.39 28.21
C GLU A 152 6.21 12.61 28.73
N LEU A 153 4.95 12.74 28.35
CA LEU A 153 4.07 13.74 28.95
C LEU A 153 3.82 13.30 30.40
N HIS A 154 4.47 13.95 31.33
CA HIS A 154 4.23 13.71 32.74
C HIS A 154 2.73 13.90 33.05
N LYS A 155 2.11 12.83 33.54
CA LYS A 155 0.77 12.85 34.15
C LYS A 155 0.80 13.51 35.52
#